data_11c96914d906c66ff85054df00dc8f33
#
_entry.id   11c96914d906c66ff85054df00dc8f33
#
_cell.length_a   1.000
_cell.length_b   1.000
_cell.length_c   1.000
_cell.angle_alpha   90.00
_cell.angle_beta   90.00
_cell.angle_gamma   90.00
#
_symmetry.space_group_name_H-M   'P 1'
#
loop_
_entity.id
_entity.type
_entity.pdbx_description
1 polymer ?
#
loop_
_entity_poly.entity_id
_entity_poly.type
_entity_poly.pdbx_seq_one_letter_code
_entity_poly.pdbx_strand_id
1 'polypeptide(L)'
;MESVVALFPEPAQARQALDALQARGFAREHLGFALADVVAENEIASATGVSPEAGAPGGAGTAIKGTVYGALIGVVLLIPVWILLRLIPETQIYSDGALMAMLFGAIGGGGMGFLFGALAGSDHGDHVKLLRQMGVPAAQAERIQASVRGGHTMVIARDPSGSRTDEALSIMRRSGAVRLEDVEGGGKLQSERAGQGGH
;
A
#
# COMPACT_ATOMS: atom_id res chain seq x y z
N MET A 1 -4.00 -14.35 -19.26
CA MET A 1 -4.11 -13.08 -18.52
C MET A 1 -2.84 -12.31 -18.81
N GLU A 2 -2.92 -11.21 -19.50
CA GLU A 2 -1.79 -10.34 -19.79
C GLU A 2 -1.83 -9.11 -18.89
N SER A 3 -0.66 -8.57 -18.59
CA SER A 3 -0.54 -7.42 -17.70
C SER A 3 0.44 -6.41 -18.27
N VAL A 4 0.09 -5.15 -18.18
CA VAL A 4 0.94 -4.02 -18.56
C VAL A 4 1.34 -3.27 -17.31
N VAL A 5 2.63 -2.97 -17.19
CA VAL A 5 3.20 -2.20 -16.09
C VAL A 5 3.83 -0.94 -16.64
N ALA A 6 3.52 0.20 -16.03
CA ALA A 6 4.09 1.50 -16.38
C ALA A 6 4.53 2.26 -15.15
N LEU A 7 5.57 3.09 -15.31
CA LEU A 7 6.09 3.97 -14.27
C LEU A 7 5.75 5.42 -14.58
N PHE A 8 5.41 6.18 -13.57
CA PHE A 8 5.09 7.60 -13.65
C PHE A 8 5.98 8.39 -12.69
N PRO A 9 6.58 9.50 -13.14
CA PRO A 9 7.42 10.32 -12.27
C PRO A 9 6.60 11.03 -11.18
N GLU A 10 5.31 11.28 -11.43
CA GLU A 10 4.44 12.01 -10.52
C GLU A 10 3.16 11.22 -10.21
N PRO A 11 2.69 11.21 -8.95
CA PRO A 11 1.44 10.56 -8.55
C PRO A 11 0.21 11.09 -9.31
N ALA A 12 0.20 12.39 -9.65
CA ALA A 12 -0.89 13.01 -10.41
C ALA A 12 -1.07 12.40 -11.81
N GLN A 13 0.03 12.08 -12.49
CA GLN A 13 0.01 11.44 -13.81
C GLN A 13 -0.48 10.00 -13.72
N ALA A 14 -0.07 9.27 -12.67
CA ALA A 14 -0.56 7.92 -12.42
C ALA A 14 -2.07 7.91 -12.17
N ARG A 15 -2.58 8.86 -11.37
CA ARG A 15 -4.01 9.05 -11.16
C ARG A 15 -4.75 9.31 -12.48
N GLN A 16 -4.24 10.24 -13.30
CA GLN A 16 -4.81 10.52 -14.62
C GLN A 16 -4.85 9.28 -15.52
N ALA A 17 -3.81 8.45 -15.47
CA ALA A 17 -3.76 7.20 -16.21
C ALA A 17 -4.84 6.20 -15.72
N LEU A 18 -5.02 6.06 -14.40
CA LEU A 18 -6.06 5.22 -13.81
C LEU A 18 -7.46 5.69 -14.19
N ASP A 19 -7.73 6.99 -14.11
CA ASP A 19 -9.01 7.59 -14.52
C ASP A 19 -9.27 7.34 -16.02
N ALA A 20 -8.27 7.52 -16.87
CA ALA A 20 -8.37 7.28 -18.30
C ALA A 20 -8.61 5.79 -18.65
N LEU A 21 -7.99 4.86 -17.93
CA LEU A 21 -8.23 3.43 -18.07
C LEU A 21 -9.65 3.06 -17.68
N GLN A 22 -10.16 3.58 -16.55
CA GLN A 22 -11.54 3.37 -16.11
C GLN A 22 -12.54 3.94 -17.13
N ALA A 23 -12.29 5.15 -17.65
CA ALA A 23 -13.13 5.77 -18.68
C ALA A 23 -13.21 4.93 -19.97
N ARG A 24 -12.20 4.09 -20.22
CA ARG A 24 -12.20 3.13 -21.34
C ARG A 24 -12.76 1.76 -20.97
N GLY A 25 -13.32 1.61 -19.77
CA GLY A 25 -14.00 0.41 -19.34
C GLY A 25 -13.08 -0.68 -18.78
N PHE A 26 -11.86 -0.36 -18.36
CA PHE A 26 -11.08 -1.26 -17.53
C PHE A 26 -11.70 -1.31 -16.14
N ALA A 27 -12.04 -2.50 -15.67
CA ALA A 27 -12.64 -2.69 -14.36
C ALA A 27 -11.61 -2.41 -13.25
N ARG A 28 -12.05 -1.82 -12.15
CA ARG A 28 -11.17 -1.41 -11.03
C ARG A 28 -10.38 -2.56 -10.44
N GLU A 29 -10.97 -3.74 -10.38
CA GLU A 29 -10.34 -4.98 -9.92
C GLU A 29 -9.19 -5.47 -10.80
N HIS A 30 -9.12 -4.97 -12.04
CA HIS A 30 -8.05 -5.26 -12.99
C HIS A 30 -6.97 -4.18 -13.01
N LEU A 31 -7.17 -3.11 -12.26
CA LEU A 31 -6.20 -2.02 -12.11
C LEU A 31 -5.54 -2.11 -10.75
N GLY A 32 -4.29 -1.71 -10.69
CA GLY A 32 -3.53 -1.60 -9.46
C GLY A 32 -2.46 -0.55 -9.58
N PHE A 33 -1.96 -0.07 -8.45
CA PHE A 33 -0.87 0.87 -8.41
C PHE A 33 -0.03 0.67 -7.15
N ALA A 34 1.20 1.15 -7.18
CA ALA A 34 2.08 1.15 -6.02
C ALA A 34 3.00 2.37 -6.04
N LEU A 35 3.20 2.96 -4.89
CA LEU A 35 4.17 4.03 -4.67
C LEU A 35 4.69 4.00 -3.23
N ALA A 36 5.81 4.67 -2.99
CA ALA A 36 6.44 4.70 -1.67
C ALA A 36 5.81 5.72 -0.71
N ASP A 37 5.14 6.74 -1.22
CA ASP A 37 4.47 7.76 -0.41
C ASP A 37 3.05 7.32 -0.02
N VAL A 38 2.89 7.02 1.25
CA VAL A 38 1.63 6.56 1.86
C VAL A 38 0.51 7.60 1.77
N VAL A 39 0.83 8.89 1.84
CA VAL A 39 -0.18 9.95 1.77
C VAL A 39 -0.73 10.04 0.36
N ALA A 40 0.16 10.08 -0.63
CA ALA A 40 -0.22 10.08 -2.04
C ALA A 40 -0.92 8.77 -2.45
N GLU A 41 -0.54 7.62 -1.87
CA GLU A 41 -1.21 6.33 -2.08
C GLU A 41 -2.67 6.37 -1.64
N ASN A 42 -2.93 6.86 -0.43
CA ASN A 42 -4.30 6.99 0.08
C ASN A 42 -5.13 8.01 -0.74
N GLU A 43 -4.51 9.07 -1.21
CA GLU A 43 -5.17 10.07 -2.07
C GLU A 43 -5.59 9.45 -3.41
N ILE A 44 -4.69 8.73 -4.08
CA ILE A 44 -5.03 8.03 -5.33
C ILE A 44 -6.10 6.97 -5.09
N ALA A 45 -5.97 6.15 -4.06
CA ALA A 45 -6.93 5.09 -3.74
C ALA A 45 -8.34 5.66 -3.50
N SER A 46 -8.44 6.74 -2.72
CA SER A 46 -9.72 7.39 -2.41
C SER A 46 -10.33 8.08 -3.63
N ALA A 47 -9.52 8.68 -4.48
CA ALA A 47 -9.98 9.42 -5.66
C ALA A 47 -10.42 8.50 -6.80
N THR A 48 -9.68 7.41 -7.06
CA THR A 48 -9.94 6.50 -8.19
C THR A 48 -10.75 5.27 -7.82
N GLY A 49 -10.81 4.93 -6.53
CA GLY A 49 -11.41 3.67 -6.04
C GLY A 49 -10.63 2.42 -6.46
N VAL A 50 -9.41 2.57 -6.95
CA VAL A 50 -8.50 1.48 -7.26
C VAL A 50 -7.72 1.13 -6.00
N SER A 51 -7.55 -0.16 -5.73
CA SER A 51 -6.77 -0.62 -4.58
C SER A 51 -5.27 -0.57 -4.86
N PRO A 52 -4.44 -0.15 -3.90
CA PRO A 52 -3.01 -0.34 -3.97
C PRO A 52 -2.66 -1.82 -4.12
N GLU A 53 -1.61 -2.14 -4.86
CA GLU A 53 -1.14 -3.51 -4.99
C GLU A 53 -0.61 -4.06 -3.66
N ALA A 54 -0.87 -5.35 -3.44
CA ALA A 54 -0.32 -6.05 -2.29
C ALA A 54 1.21 -5.98 -2.34
N GLY A 55 1.79 -5.33 -1.34
CA GLY A 55 3.22 -5.01 -1.31
C GLY A 55 3.52 -3.53 -1.39
N ALA A 56 2.55 -2.67 -1.68
CA ALA A 56 2.66 -1.27 -1.33
C ALA A 56 2.97 -1.14 0.18
N PRO A 57 3.85 -0.19 0.58
CA PRO A 57 4.08 0.02 2.00
C PRO A 57 2.71 0.20 2.66
N GLY A 58 2.43 -0.63 3.66
CA GLY A 58 1.12 -0.62 4.31
C GLY A 58 0.89 0.77 4.86
N GLY A 59 0.02 1.48 4.19
CA GLY A 59 -0.29 2.85 4.49
C GLY A 59 -0.88 2.98 5.88
N ALA A 60 -1.11 4.21 6.31
CA ALA A 60 -1.85 4.52 7.54
C ALA A 60 -3.10 3.64 7.71
N GLY A 61 -3.68 3.15 6.60
CA GLY A 61 -4.80 2.23 6.58
C GLY A 61 -4.56 0.88 7.25
N THR A 62 -3.38 0.26 7.12
CA THR A 62 -3.07 -1.00 7.81
C THR A 62 -2.77 -0.79 9.27
N ALA A 63 -2.10 0.30 9.63
CA ALA A 63 -1.89 0.70 11.02
C ALA A 63 -3.23 1.02 11.69
N ILE A 64 -4.12 1.77 11.06
CA ILE A 64 -5.46 2.08 11.58
C ILE A 64 -6.30 0.81 11.72
N LYS A 65 -6.33 -0.07 10.71
CA LYS A 65 -7.02 -1.35 10.80
C LYS A 65 -6.46 -2.20 11.95
N GLY A 66 -5.13 -2.28 12.06
CA GLY A 66 -4.45 -2.97 13.16
C GLY A 66 -4.85 -2.39 14.53
N THR A 67 -4.92 -1.06 14.67
CA THR A 67 -5.37 -0.39 15.88
C THR A 67 -6.80 -0.77 16.24
N VAL A 68 -7.73 -0.71 15.29
CA VAL A 68 -9.15 -1.02 15.52
C VAL A 68 -9.33 -2.49 15.90
N TYR A 69 -8.73 -3.42 15.14
CA TYR A 69 -8.79 -4.84 15.46
C TYR A 69 -8.11 -5.17 16.78
N GLY A 70 -6.95 -4.57 17.05
CA GLY A 70 -6.22 -4.75 18.29
C GLY A 70 -7.02 -4.24 19.50
N ALA A 71 -7.65 -3.08 19.39
CA ALA A 71 -8.52 -2.55 20.44
C ALA A 71 -9.73 -3.45 20.70
N LEU A 72 -10.40 -3.92 19.66
CA LEU A 72 -11.54 -4.87 19.78
C LEU A 72 -11.11 -6.18 20.44
N ILE A 73 -10.01 -6.77 20.00
CA ILE A 73 -9.46 -8.00 20.60
C ILE A 73 -9.09 -7.74 22.05
N GLY A 74 -8.45 -6.62 22.37
CA GLY A 74 -8.08 -6.25 23.74
C GLY A 74 -9.29 -6.16 24.67
N VAL A 75 -10.40 -5.56 24.21
CA VAL A 75 -11.66 -5.53 24.98
C VAL A 75 -12.24 -6.93 25.14
N VAL A 76 -12.35 -7.70 24.04
CA VAL A 76 -12.95 -9.04 24.04
C VAL A 76 -12.21 -10.01 24.97
N LEU A 77 -10.87 -9.94 25.01
CA LEU A 77 -10.06 -10.77 25.90
C LEU A 77 -10.31 -10.48 27.41
N LEU A 78 -10.75 -9.26 27.74
CA LEU A 78 -11.03 -8.89 29.13
C LEU A 78 -12.46 -9.23 29.59
N ILE A 79 -13.38 -9.56 28.66
CA ILE A 79 -14.74 -9.98 29.03
C ILE A 79 -14.74 -11.22 29.95
N PRO A 80 -14.01 -12.31 29.66
CA PRO A 80 -13.94 -13.46 30.57
C PRO A 80 -13.36 -13.10 31.93
N VAL A 81 -12.36 -12.23 31.97
CA VAL A 81 -11.78 -11.76 33.25
C VAL A 81 -12.81 -10.99 34.06
N TRP A 82 -13.58 -10.10 33.42
CA TRP A 82 -14.65 -9.38 34.08
C TRP A 82 -15.76 -10.32 34.62
N ILE A 83 -16.17 -11.33 33.85
CA ILE A 83 -17.14 -12.34 34.29
C ILE A 83 -16.61 -13.10 35.49
N LEU A 84 -15.33 -13.52 35.44
CA LEU A 84 -14.69 -14.24 36.53
C LEU A 84 -14.65 -13.41 37.81
N LEU A 85 -14.30 -12.12 37.74
CA LEU A 85 -14.29 -11.21 38.89
C LEU A 85 -15.68 -10.99 39.48
N ARG A 86 -16.74 -11.09 38.70
CA ARG A 86 -18.12 -11.00 39.18
C ARG A 86 -18.64 -12.30 39.85
N LEU A 87 -18.10 -13.43 39.44
CA LEU A 87 -18.51 -14.74 39.98
C LEU A 87 -17.89 -15.04 41.36
N ILE A 88 -16.76 -14.42 41.71
CA ILE A 88 -16.07 -14.63 42.98
C ILE A 88 -16.49 -13.52 43.95
N PRO A 89 -17.23 -13.83 45.03
CA PRO A 89 -17.77 -12.80 45.92
C PRO A 89 -16.71 -11.89 46.55
N GLU A 90 -15.53 -12.42 46.82
CA GLU A 90 -14.41 -11.70 47.44
C GLU A 90 -13.74 -10.66 46.51
N THR A 91 -13.97 -10.80 45.21
CA THR A 91 -13.38 -9.92 44.18
C THR A 91 -14.36 -8.87 43.63
N GLN A 92 -15.59 -8.82 44.14
CA GLN A 92 -16.62 -7.88 43.68
C GLN A 92 -16.22 -6.42 43.84
N ILE A 93 -15.36 -6.09 44.82
CA ILE A 93 -14.78 -4.75 45.00
C ILE A 93 -13.99 -4.28 43.75
N TYR A 94 -13.45 -5.21 43.00
CA TYR A 94 -12.71 -4.94 41.78
C TYR A 94 -13.58 -4.89 40.51
N SER A 95 -14.88 -5.25 40.62
CA SER A 95 -15.79 -5.25 39.47
C SER A 95 -16.00 -3.85 38.88
N ASP A 96 -15.93 -2.80 39.71
CA ASP A 96 -16.05 -1.42 39.28
C ASP A 96 -14.77 -0.94 38.54
N GLY A 97 -13.64 -1.58 38.82
CA GLY A 97 -12.39 -1.38 38.06
C GLY A 97 -12.39 -2.07 36.69
N ALA A 98 -13.36 -2.96 36.42
CA ALA A 98 -13.39 -3.72 35.15
C ALA A 98 -13.59 -2.82 33.93
N LEU A 99 -14.35 -1.73 34.06
CA LEU A 99 -14.50 -0.71 33.00
C LEU A 99 -13.15 -0.06 32.67
N MET A 100 -12.35 0.25 33.71
CA MET A 100 -10.99 0.76 33.52
C MET A 100 -10.08 -0.30 32.90
N ALA A 101 -10.19 -1.56 33.33
CA ALA A 101 -9.44 -2.66 32.72
C ALA A 101 -9.76 -2.84 31.23
N MET A 102 -11.03 -2.74 30.84
CA MET A 102 -11.43 -2.77 29.42
C MET A 102 -10.87 -1.59 28.64
N LEU A 103 -10.84 -0.40 29.22
CA LEU A 103 -10.23 0.78 28.62
C LEU A 103 -8.72 0.57 28.40
N PHE A 104 -8.02 0.04 29.41
CA PHE A 104 -6.60 -0.33 29.27
C PHE A 104 -6.38 -1.42 28.25
N GLY A 105 -7.30 -2.41 28.16
CA GLY A 105 -7.27 -3.44 27.12
C GLY A 105 -7.44 -2.87 25.71
N ALA A 106 -8.33 -1.91 25.54
CA ALA A 106 -8.52 -1.22 24.28
C ALA A 106 -7.27 -0.40 23.87
N ILE A 107 -6.70 0.34 24.83
CA ILE A 107 -5.49 1.17 24.59
C ILE A 107 -4.28 0.27 24.31
N GLY A 108 -4.04 -0.74 25.15
CA GLY A 108 -2.92 -1.68 24.99
C GLY A 108 -3.05 -2.53 23.73
N GLY A 109 -4.23 -3.09 23.49
CA GLY A 109 -4.54 -3.85 22.28
C GLY A 109 -4.47 -2.98 21.02
N GLY A 110 -5.00 -1.77 21.07
CA GLY A 110 -4.90 -0.78 19.98
C GLY A 110 -3.47 -0.36 19.67
N GLY A 111 -2.67 -0.06 20.70
CA GLY A 111 -1.26 0.28 20.54
C GLY A 111 -0.43 -0.86 19.96
N MET A 112 -0.62 -2.08 20.44
CA MET A 112 0.03 -3.27 19.90
C MET A 112 -0.43 -3.55 18.47
N GLY A 113 -1.74 -3.45 18.22
CA GLY A 113 -2.31 -3.59 16.88
C GLY A 113 -1.81 -2.53 15.90
N PHE A 114 -1.59 -1.30 16.36
CA PHE A 114 -0.94 -0.25 15.55
C PHE A 114 0.48 -0.65 15.19
N LEU A 115 1.28 -1.08 16.17
CA LEU A 115 2.66 -1.51 15.93
C LEU A 115 2.74 -2.69 14.96
N PHE A 116 1.94 -3.74 15.17
CA PHE A 116 1.90 -4.87 14.27
C PHE A 116 1.33 -4.51 12.89
N GLY A 117 0.31 -3.65 12.84
CA GLY A 117 -0.23 -3.15 11.57
C GLY A 117 0.77 -2.30 10.80
N ALA A 118 1.54 -1.46 11.50
CA ALA A 118 2.61 -0.68 10.90
C ALA A 118 3.78 -1.57 10.44
N LEU A 119 4.18 -2.56 11.25
CA LEU A 119 5.24 -3.52 10.90
C LEU A 119 4.83 -4.44 9.75
N ALA A 120 3.62 -4.98 9.77
CA ALA A 120 3.07 -5.81 8.68
C ALA A 120 2.91 -5.00 7.39
N GLY A 121 2.63 -3.69 7.52
CA GLY A 121 2.60 -2.77 6.41
C GLY A 121 3.99 -2.31 5.95
N SER A 122 5.02 -2.46 6.77
CA SER A 122 6.42 -2.17 6.44
C SER A 122 7.14 -3.34 5.76
N ASP A 123 6.54 -4.51 5.68
CA ASP A 123 6.96 -5.52 4.72
C ASP A 123 6.78 -4.88 3.34
N HIS A 124 7.82 -4.17 2.96
CA HIS A 124 7.99 -3.47 1.68
C HIS A 124 7.90 -4.56 0.63
N GLY A 125 6.65 -4.79 0.28
CA GLY A 125 6.21 -5.99 -0.32
C GLY A 125 7.03 -6.31 -1.50
N ASP A 126 7.13 -7.52 -1.68
CA ASP A 126 7.85 -8.18 -2.74
C ASP A 126 7.16 -7.87 -4.09
N HIS A 127 7.12 -6.54 -4.46
CA HIS A 127 6.69 -6.12 -5.78
C HIS A 127 7.49 -6.87 -6.84
N VAL A 128 8.74 -7.25 -6.52
CA VAL A 128 9.57 -8.13 -7.35
C VAL A 128 8.88 -9.48 -7.52
N LYS A 129 8.34 -10.06 -6.45
CA LYS A 129 7.62 -11.33 -6.52
C LYS A 129 6.34 -11.20 -7.34
N LEU A 130 5.57 -10.14 -7.12
CA LEU A 130 4.35 -9.85 -7.88
C LEU A 130 4.67 -9.66 -9.37
N LEU A 131 5.67 -8.84 -9.70
CA LEU A 131 6.10 -8.59 -11.07
C LEU A 131 6.60 -9.87 -11.76
N ARG A 132 7.35 -10.70 -11.04
CA ARG A 132 7.80 -12.01 -11.55
C ARG A 132 6.64 -12.97 -11.80
N GLN A 133 5.60 -12.97 -10.97
CA GLN A 133 4.38 -13.75 -11.21
C GLN A 133 3.62 -13.27 -12.45
N MET A 134 3.75 -12.00 -12.81
CA MET A 134 3.20 -11.44 -14.06
C MET A 134 4.12 -11.68 -15.28
N GLY A 135 5.21 -12.41 -15.13
CA GLY A 135 6.13 -12.75 -16.23
C GLY A 135 7.25 -11.72 -16.48
N VAL A 136 7.40 -10.70 -15.60
CA VAL A 136 8.48 -9.73 -15.71
C VAL A 136 9.82 -10.39 -15.31
N PRO A 137 10.90 -10.28 -16.11
CA PRO A 137 12.21 -10.78 -15.75
C PRO A 137 12.72 -10.22 -14.42
N ALA A 138 13.43 -11.03 -13.63
CA ALA A 138 13.88 -10.66 -12.29
C ALA A 138 14.64 -9.32 -12.24
N ALA A 139 15.61 -9.14 -13.13
CA ALA A 139 16.39 -7.91 -13.21
C ALA A 139 15.53 -6.66 -13.49
N GLN A 140 14.49 -6.81 -14.32
CA GLN A 140 13.58 -5.73 -14.64
C GLN A 140 12.61 -5.45 -13.47
N ALA A 141 12.16 -6.49 -12.78
CA ALA A 141 11.32 -6.35 -11.59
C ALA A 141 12.06 -5.61 -10.45
N GLU A 142 13.33 -5.91 -10.23
CA GLU A 142 14.18 -5.22 -9.25
C GLU A 142 14.36 -3.73 -9.61
N ARG A 143 14.54 -3.42 -10.88
CA ARG A 143 14.65 -2.03 -11.36
C ARG A 143 13.34 -1.25 -11.16
N ILE A 144 12.21 -1.85 -11.49
CA ILE A 144 10.88 -1.26 -11.25
C ILE A 144 10.71 -0.96 -9.76
N GLN A 145 11.06 -1.92 -8.90
CA GLN A 145 10.98 -1.71 -7.46
C GLN A 145 11.92 -0.60 -6.97
N ALA A 146 13.15 -0.53 -7.50
CA ALA A 146 14.06 0.55 -7.17
C ALA A 146 13.49 1.92 -7.60
N SER A 147 12.83 1.99 -8.75
CA SER A 147 12.16 3.20 -9.23
C SER A 147 11.00 3.63 -8.34
N VAL A 148 10.18 2.69 -7.87
CA VAL A 148 9.09 2.97 -6.92
C VAL A 148 9.65 3.49 -5.60
N ARG A 149 10.71 2.88 -5.08
CA ARG A 149 11.42 3.39 -3.89
C ARG A 149 12.04 4.78 -4.11
N GLY A 150 12.42 5.09 -5.35
CA GLY A 150 12.93 6.39 -5.78
C GLY A 150 11.84 7.46 -5.97
N GLY A 151 10.58 7.14 -5.67
CA GLY A 151 9.46 8.09 -5.71
C GLY A 151 8.58 8.00 -6.96
N HIS A 152 8.86 7.07 -7.88
CA HIS A 152 7.97 6.85 -9.02
C HIS A 152 6.73 6.06 -8.61
N THR A 153 5.62 6.33 -9.27
CA THR A 153 4.38 5.56 -9.10
C THR A 153 4.29 4.49 -10.18
N MET A 154 4.12 3.24 -9.76
CA MET A 154 3.85 2.12 -10.66
C MET A 154 2.35 1.97 -10.84
N VAL A 155 1.90 1.81 -12.08
CA VAL A 155 0.50 1.45 -12.42
C VAL A 155 0.51 0.13 -13.18
N ILE A 156 -0.43 -0.74 -12.82
CA ILE A 156 -0.62 -2.06 -13.42
C ILE A 156 -2.03 -2.12 -14.00
N ALA A 157 -2.14 -2.54 -15.25
CA ALA A 157 -3.42 -2.90 -15.86
C ALA A 157 -3.37 -4.36 -16.29
N ARG A 158 -4.36 -5.13 -15.84
CA ARG A 158 -4.52 -6.55 -16.17
C ARG A 158 -5.65 -6.70 -17.16
N ASP A 159 -5.39 -7.46 -18.22
CA ASP A 159 -6.44 -7.85 -19.17
C ASP A 159 -6.61 -9.36 -19.13
N PRO A 160 -7.77 -9.87 -18.67
CA PRO A 160 -8.06 -11.29 -18.69
C PRO A 160 -8.06 -11.89 -20.12
N SER A 161 -8.42 -11.09 -21.11
CA SER A 161 -8.49 -11.53 -22.52
C SER A 161 -7.18 -11.34 -23.28
N GLY A 162 -6.27 -10.49 -22.80
CA GLY A 162 -5.04 -10.10 -23.47
C GLY A 162 -5.22 -9.21 -24.71
N SER A 163 -6.46 -8.95 -25.11
CA SER A 163 -6.75 -8.22 -26.35
C SER A 163 -6.62 -6.70 -26.24
N ARG A 164 -6.57 -6.16 -25.02
CA ARG A 164 -6.57 -4.72 -24.73
C ARG A 164 -5.28 -4.21 -24.11
N THR A 165 -4.24 -5.03 -24.06
CA THR A 165 -2.93 -4.66 -23.49
C THR A 165 -2.29 -3.49 -24.24
N ASP A 166 -2.37 -3.48 -25.56
CA ASP A 166 -1.86 -2.37 -26.38
C ASP A 166 -2.65 -1.08 -26.16
N GLU A 167 -3.96 -1.17 -25.98
CA GLU A 167 -4.81 -0.03 -25.63
C GLU A 167 -4.39 0.53 -24.26
N ALA A 168 -4.24 -0.32 -23.25
CA ALA A 168 -3.81 0.08 -21.91
C ALA A 168 -2.44 0.78 -21.95
N LEU A 169 -1.47 0.18 -22.66
CA LEU A 169 -0.13 0.77 -22.80
C LEU A 169 -0.18 2.12 -23.51
N SER A 170 -1.01 2.26 -24.55
CA SER A 170 -1.21 3.52 -25.27
C SER A 170 -1.79 4.63 -24.37
N ILE A 171 -2.77 4.28 -23.52
CA ILE A 171 -3.37 5.19 -22.55
C ILE A 171 -2.31 5.64 -21.53
N MET A 172 -1.58 4.70 -20.92
CA MET A 172 -0.54 5.00 -19.94
C MET A 172 0.55 5.91 -20.52
N ARG A 173 1.01 5.65 -21.74
CA ARG A 173 2.01 6.49 -22.43
C ARG A 173 1.50 7.91 -22.64
N ARG A 174 0.25 8.09 -23.05
CA ARG A 174 -0.36 9.43 -23.23
C ARG A 174 -0.52 10.17 -21.91
N SER A 175 -0.66 9.47 -20.79
CA SER A 175 -0.72 10.04 -19.45
C SER A 175 0.64 10.32 -18.84
N GLY A 176 1.74 10.14 -19.57
CA GLY A 176 3.09 10.49 -19.11
C GLY A 176 3.89 9.33 -18.54
N ALA A 177 3.54 8.07 -18.86
CA ALA A 177 4.37 6.93 -18.48
C ALA A 177 5.78 7.04 -19.09
N VAL A 178 6.79 6.85 -18.25
CA VAL A 178 8.19 6.85 -18.64
C VAL A 178 8.70 5.42 -18.90
N ARG A 179 9.71 5.32 -19.77
CA ARG A 179 10.42 4.06 -19.96
C ARG A 179 11.38 3.80 -18.80
N LEU A 180 11.56 2.55 -18.46
CA LEU A 180 12.49 2.17 -17.40
C LEU A 180 13.92 2.65 -17.64
N GLU A 181 14.35 2.67 -18.92
CA GLU A 181 15.67 3.15 -19.34
C GLU A 181 15.84 4.67 -19.12
N ASP A 182 14.78 5.44 -19.29
CA ASP A 182 14.80 6.90 -19.11
C ASP A 182 14.89 7.27 -17.62
N VAL A 183 14.34 6.45 -16.73
CA VAL A 183 14.43 6.63 -15.27
C VAL A 183 15.88 6.48 -14.79
N GLU A 184 16.61 5.49 -15.31
CA GLU A 184 18.03 5.27 -14.97
C GLU A 184 18.95 6.40 -15.49
N GLY A 185 18.65 6.93 -16.67
CA GLY A 185 19.39 8.05 -17.26
C GLY A 185 19.25 9.35 -16.45
N GLY A 186 18.04 9.64 -15.97
CA GLY A 186 17.75 10.82 -15.16
C GLY A 186 18.47 10.84 -13.80
N GLY A 187 18.58 9.67 -13.15
CA GLY A 187 19.28 9.54 -11.87
C GLY A 187 20.79 9.81 -11.98
N LYS A 188 21.43 9.38 -13.07
CA LYS A 188 22.85 9.66 -13.32
C LYS A 188 23.12 11.13 -13.60
N LEU A 189 22.27 11.79 -14.37
CA LEU A 189 22.42 13.23 -14.69
C LEU A 189 22.22 14.11 -13.44
N GLN A 190 21.38 13.73 -12.50
CA GLN A 190 21.21 14.48 -11.25
C GLN A 190 22.38 14.27 -10.29
N SER A 191 22.96 13.07 -10.22
CA SER A 191 24.14 12.80 -9.38
C SER A 191 25.40 13.50 -9.91
N GLU A 192 25.58 13.58 -11.23
CA GLU A 192 26.69 14.34 -11.84
C GLU A 192 26.55 15.84 -11.64
N ARG A 193 25.34 16.41 -11.71
CA ARG A 193 25.11 17.84 -11.42
C ARG A 193 25.34 18.19 -9.95
N ALA A 194 24.97 17.30 -9.03
CA ALA A 194 25.22 17.51 -7.59
C ALA A 194 26.72 17.41 -7.24
N GLY A 195 27.50 16.61 -7.98
CA GLY A 195 28.95 16.47 -7.79
C GLY A 195 29.79 17.63 -8.37
N GLN A 196 29.26 18.40 -9.33
CA GLN A 196 29.98 19.53 -9.96
C GLN A 196 29.73 20.90 -9.30
N GLY A 197 28.81 21.00 -8.33
CA GLY A 197 28.52 22.23 -7.59
C GLY A 197 29.35 22.50 -6.34
N GLY A 198 30.35 21.67 -6.06
CA GLY A 198 31.17 21.72 -4.84
C GLY A 198 32.65 22.04 -5.08
N HIS A 199 32.96 23.15 -5.78
CA HIS A 199 34.31 23.73 -5.79
C HIS A 199 34.22 25.25 -5.66
#